data_90885a09d75e3f922620f5aca672bfdb
#
_entry.id   90885a09d75e3f922620f5aca672bfdb
#
_cell.length_a   1.000
_cell.length_b   1.000
_cell.length_c   1.000
_cell.angle_alpha   90.00
_cell.angle_beta   90.00
_cell.angle_gamma   90.00
#
_symmetry.space_group_name_H-M   'P 1'
#
loop_
_entity.id
_entity.type
_entity.pdbx_description
1 polymer ?
#
loop_
_entity_poly.entity_id
_entity_poly.type
_entity_poly.pdbx_seq_one_letter_code
_entity_poly.pdbx_strand_id
1 'polypeptide(L)'
;MKLSYRVESAQLLREFLQAQRYSKKTLSAIKRNGALFVNNRFVTVRERLQPGDVVEVHLHEEQYSDYLQPFQQDLKILYEDQFLLIVSKGAHQNCAPSREHPHGSLIEQVLGYLQATDGTVPHIVTRLDRNTLGIVIFSKHGFIHHLMSSCHLKKWYLAVCEGQTPSQGRIDAPIGRRKNSIIERQVCAEGKRALTQYETLLTTENYSLCKAQLITGRTHQLRVHFA
;
A
#
# COMPACT_ATOMS: atom_id res chain seq x y z
N MET A 1 -8.16 4.96 16.25
CA MET A 1 -7.17 5.89 15.66
C MET A 1 -7.74 7.31 15.68
N LYS A 2 -6.93 8.32 16.05
CA LYS A 2 -7.33 9.73 16.16
C LYS A 2 -6.55 10.58 15.15
N LEU A 3 -7.25 11.47 14.42
CA LEU A 3 -6.66 12.48 13.55
C LEU A 3 -7.10 13.88 14.01
N SER A 4 -6.17 14.85 13.95
CA SER A 4 -6.42 16.23 14.35
C SER A 4 -6.07 17.19 13.21
N TYR A 5 -6.91 18.20 13.02
CA TYR A 5 -6.77 19.18 11.96
C TYR A 5 -7.05 20.58 12.50
N ARG A 6 -6.30 21.57 12.04
CA ARG A 6 -6.57 22.98 12.31
C ARG A 6 -7.33 23.57 11.13
N VAL A 7 -8.40 24.30 11.42
CA VAL A 7 -9.27 24.94 10.41
C VAL A 7 -8.70 26.29 10.02
N GLU A 8 -8.59 26.54 8.73
CA GLU A 8 -8.05 27.80 8.18
C GLU A 8 -9.16 28.76 7.71
N SER A 9 -10.31 28.24 7.35
CA SER A 9 -11.42 29.04 6.82
C SER A 9 -12.78 28.59 7.34
N ALA A 10 -13.74 29.51 7.47
CA ALA A 10 -15.09 29.22 7.91
C ALA A 10 -15.83 28.34 6.88
N GLN A 11 -16.35 27.20 7.32
CA GLN A 11 -17.07 26.25 6.46
C GLN A 11 -17.88 25.24 7.30
N LEU A 12 -18.70 24.42 6.65
CA LEU A 12 -19.35 23.31 7.34
C LEU A 12 -18.34 22.16 7.58
N LEU A 13 -18.40 21.52 8.75
CA LEU A 13 -17.55 20.35 9.08
C LEU A 13 -17.66 19.25 8.02
N ARG A 14 -18.84 19.04 7.42
CA ARG A 14 -19.03 18.09 6.32
C ARG A 14 -18.16 18.43 5.10
N GLU A 15 -18.11 19.69 4.71
CA GLU A 15 -17.35 20.16 3.54
C GLU A 15 -15.85 20.07 3.83
N PHE A 16 -15.44 20.48 5.04
CA PHE A 16 -14.07 20.32 5.52
C PHE A 16 -13.60 18.86 5.44
N LEU A 17 -14.37 17.92 5.99
CA LEU A 17 -14.01 16.50 5.98
C LEU A 17 -13.99 15.91 4.56
N GLN A 18 -14.85 16.37 3.65
CA GLN A 18 -14.80 15.97 2.25
C GLN A 18 -13.53 16.47 1.57
N ALA A 19 -13.09 17.70 1.85
CA ALA A 19 -11.81 18.23 1.36
C ALA A 19 -10.61 17.42 1.90
N GLN A 20 -10.71 16.91 3.14
CA GLN A 20 -9.74 15.97 3.74
C GLN A 20 -9.90 14.51 3.24
N ARG A 21 -10.64 14.31 2.14
CA ARG A 21 -10.86 13.00 1.47
C ARG A 21 -11.65 11.97 2.28
N TYR A 22 -12.43 12.38 3.28
CA TYR A 22 -13.37 11.49 3.93
C TYR A 22 -14.53 11.16 2.99
N SER A 23 -14.63 9.90 2.56
CA SER A 23 -15.73 9.45 1.72
C SER A 23 -17.08 9.44 2.47
N LYS A 24 -18.19 9.43 1.75
CA LYS A 24 -19.52 9.26 2.36
C LYS A 24 -19.60 7.99 3.22
N LYS A 25 -18.96 6.90 2.76
CA LYS A 25 -18.88 5.63 3.50
C LYS A 25 -18.10 5.79 4.80
N THR A 26 -16.94 6.43 4.76
CA THR A 26 -16.12 6.72 5.94
C THR A 26 -16.88 7.58 6.95
N LEU A 27 -17.51 8.65 6.49
CA LEU A 27 -18.31 9.52 7.37
C LEU A 27 -19.50 8.77 8.00
N SER A 28 -20.13 7.84 7.27
CA SER A 28 -21.19 7.00 7.83
C SER A 28 -20.67 6.01 8.88
N ALA A 29 -19.46 5.47 8.71
CA ALA A 29 -18.82 4.61 9.71
C ALA A 29 -18.44 5.40 10.97
N ILE A 30 -17.87 6.60 10.82
CA ILE A 30 -17.54 7.49 11.94
C ILE A 30 -18.80 7.87 12.75
N LYS A 31 -19.91 8.15 12.07
CA LYS A 31 -21.19 8.46 12.76
C LYS A 31 -21.74 7.32 13.60
N ARG A 32 -21.46 6.07 13.22
CA ARG A 32 -21.96 4.89 13.94
C ARG A 32 -21.06 4.45 15.08
N ASN A 33 -19.77 4.39 14.82
CA ASN A 33 -18.80 3.72 15.70
C ASN A 33 -17.55 4.56 15.97
N GLY A 34 -17.54 5.83 15.55
CA GLY A 34 -16.48 6.80 15.79
C GLY A 34 -17.02 8.05 16.45
N ALA A 35 -16.25 9.15 16.41
CA ALA A 35 -16.67 10.42 16.96
C ALA A 35 -16.03 11.61 16.22
N LEU A 36 -16.71 12.75 16.27
CA LEU A 36 -16.23 14.02 15.76
C LEU A 36 -16.23 15.05 16.89
N PHE A 37 -15.13 15.76 17.06
CA PHE A 37 -15.02 16.83 18.03
C PHE A 37 -14.52 18.12 17.37
N VAL A 38 -14.98 19.24 17.86
CA VAL A 38 -14.47 20.57 17.56
C VAL A 38 -14.15 21.24 18.89
N ASN A 39 -12.89 21.63 19.10
CA ASN A 39 -12.40 22.21 20.35
C ASN A 39 -12.83 21.38 21.59
N ASN A 40 -12.60 20.06 21.51
CA ASN A 40 -12.98 19.07 22.54
C ASN A 40 -14.49 18.90 22.77
N ARG A 41 -15.37 19.53 21.99
CA ARG A 41 -16.82 19.37 22.08
C ARG A 41 -17.30 18.38 21.02
N PHE A 42 -18.06 17.38 21.43
CA PHE A 42 -18.69 16.42 20.53
C PHE A 42 -19.67 17.15 19.59
N VAL A 43 -19.55 16.85 18.28
CA VAL A 43 -20.32 17.53 17.25
C VAL A 43 -20.82 16.57 16.17
N THR A 44 -21.71 17.05 15.33
CA THR A 44 -22.14 16.35 14.11
C THR A 44 -21.51 17.02 12.89
N VAL A 45 -21.60 16.37 11.72
CA VAL A 45 -21.09 16.92 10.44
C VAL A 45 -21.75 18.24 10.01
N ARG A 46 -22.82 18.69 10.73
CA ARG A 46 -23.53 19.95 10.47
C ARG A 46 -22.92 21.14 11.21
N GLU A 47 -21.89 20.92 12.03
CA GLU A 47 -21.20 21.98 12.77
C GLU A 47 -20.62 23.01 11.81
N ARG A 48 -20.70 24.30 12.18
CA ARG A 48 -20.03 25.38 11.48
C ARG A 48 -18.68 25.62 12.12
N LEU A 49 -17.64 25.50 11.31
CA LEU A 49 -16.26 25.73 11.71
C LEU A 49 -15.87 27.19 11.52
N GLN A 50 -14.99 27.67 12.40
CA GLN A 50 -14.34 28.98 12.31
C GLN A 50 -12.82 28.81 12.14
N PRO A 51 -12.11 29.79 11.55
CA PRO A 51 -10.66 29.78 11.53
C PRO A 51 -10.08 29.64 12.95
N GLY A 52 -9.12 28.76 13.10
CA GLY A 52 -8.49 28.45 14.38
C GLY A 52 -9.09 27.27 15.12
N ASP A 53 -10.29 26.81 14.78
CA ASP A 53 -10.90 25.61 15.38
C ASP A 53 -9.99 24.38 15.18
N VAL A 54 -10.02 23.50 16.17
CA VAL A 54 -9.35 22.18 16.11
C VAL A 54 -10.42 21.10 15.93
N VAL A 55 -10.37 20.44 14.78
CA VAL A 55 -11.25 19.30 14.47
C VAL A 55 -10.53 18.01 14.81
N GLU A 56 -11.11 17.18 15.65
CA GLU A 56 -10.65 15.83 15.93
C GLU A 56 -11.61 14.80 15.36
N VAL A 57 -11.04 13.84 14.63
CA VAL A 57 -11.77 12.71 14.06
C VAL A 57 -11.30 11.43 14.71
N HIS A 58 -12.18 10.80 15.46
CA HIS A 58 -11.94 9.48 16.00
C HIS A 58 -12.48 8.43 15.03
N LEU A 59 -11.58 7.72 14.36
CA LEU A 59 -11.95 6.63 13.48
C LEU A 59 -12.45 5.44 14.30
N HIS A 60 -13.38 4.69 13.73
CA HIS A 60 -13.88 3.46 14.33
C HIS A 60 -12.78 2.38 14.40
N GLU A 61 -12.92 1.46 15.33
CA GLU A 61 -12.09 0.26 15.37
C GLU A 61 -12.45 -0.67 14.22
N GLU A 62 -11.45 -1.25 13.60
CA GLU A 62 -11.63 -2.20 12.52
C GLU A 62 -11.44 -3.63 13.02
N GLN A 63 -12.11 -4.56 12.38
CA GLN A 63 -11.92 -5.99 12.58
C GLN A 63 -11.31 -6.59 11.33
N TYR A 64 -10.37 -7.48 11.51
CA TYR A 64 -9.80 -8.24 10.40
C TYR A 64 -10.70 -9.43 10.02
N SER A 65 -10.51 -9.94 8.83
CA SER A 65 -11.28 -11.09 8.34
C SER A 65 -10.90 -12.37 9.09
N ASP A 66 -11.88 -13.17 9.48
CA ASP A 66 -11.69 -14.49 10.12
C ASP A 66 -10.86 -15.46 9.25
N TYR A 67 -10.74 -15.19 7.97
CA TYR A 67 -9.89 -15.95 7.05
C TYR A 67 -8.39 -15.75 7.31
N LEU A 68 -7.98 -14.61 7.87
CA LEU A 68 -6.58 -14.32 8.20
C LEU A 68 -6.21 -15.01 9.52
N GLN A 69 -5.11 -15.74 9.50
CA GLN A 69 -4.56 -16.42 10.68
C GLN A 69 -3.33 -15.66 11.17
N PRO A 70 -3.48 -14.76 12.17
CA PRO A 70 -2.35 -14.02 12.71
C PRO A 70 -1.35 -14.97 13.37
N PHE A 71 -0.06 -14.75 13.15
CA PHE A 71 1.01 -15.50 13.81
C PHE A 71 2.15 -14.57 14.19
N GLN A 72 2.87 -14.94 15.24
CA GLN A 72 4.02 -14.19 15.71
C GLN A 72 5.31 -14.80 15.15
N GLN A 73 6.04 -13.98 14.45
CA GLN A 73 7.38 -14.25 13.95
C GLN A 73 8.13 -12.92 13.84
N ASP A 74 9.45 -12.94 13.98
CA ASP A 74 10.28 -11.76 13.86
C ASP A 74 9.99 -10.99 12.57
N LEU A 75 9.69 -9.70 12.73
CA LEU A 75 9.36 -8.79 11.65
C LEU A 75 10.45 -7.73 11.52
N LYS A 76 11.11 -7.68 10.36
CA LYS A 76 12.12 -6.66 10.10
C LYS A 76 11.44 -5.32 9.80
N ILE A 77 11.17 -4.54 10.85
CA ILE A 77 10.55 -3.22 10.78
C ILE A 77 11.60 -2.20 10.35
N LEU A 78 11.27 -1.38 9.36
CA LEU A 78 12.09 -0.28 8.83
C LEU A 78 11.60 1.08 9.33
N TYR A 79 10.28 1.21 9.52
CA TYR A 79 9.63 2.41 10.04
C TYR A 79 8.28 2.06 10.63
N GLU A 80 7.91 2.71 11.70
CA GLU A 80 6.59 2.59 12.30
C GLU A 80 6.16 3.90 12.95
N ASP A 81 4.91 4.29 12.74
CA ASP A 81 4.23 5.36 13.46
C ASP A 81 2.77 4.95 13.75
N GLN A 82 1.95 5.90 14.17
CA GLN A 82 0.53 5.64 14.45
C GLN A 82 -0.29 5.31 13.20
N PHE A 83 0.23 5.55 11.97
CA PHE A 83 -0.50 5.41 10.71
C PHE A 83 0.04 4.31 9.82
N LEU A 84 1.35 4.13 9.81
CA LEU A 84 2.07 3.28 8.88
C LEU A 84 2.98 2.30 9.60
N LEU A 85 3.14 1.13 9.00
CA LEU A 85 4.17 0.16 9.30
C LEU A 85 4.88 -0.21 8.00
N ILE A 86 6.19 0.00 7.94
CA ILE A 86 7.02 -0.32 6.79
C ILE A 86 7.98 -1.44 7.18
N VAL A 87 7.94 -2.53 6.41
CA VAL A 87 8.72 -3.73 6.72
C VAL A 87 9.58 -4.17 5.55
N SER A 88 10.64 -4.88 5.83
CA SER A 88 11.47 -5.58 4.85
C SER A 88 10.97 -7.01 4.68
N LYS A 89 10.33 -7.29 3.53
CA LYS A 89 9.86 -8.64 3.18
C LYS A 89 11.03 -9.52 2.70
N GLY A 90 11.11 -10.72 3.21
CA GLY A 90 12.00 -11.77 2.71
C GLY A 90 11.52 -12.41 1.40
N ALA A 91 12.35 -13.29 0.83
CA ALA A 91 11.95 -14.19 -0.27
C ALA A 91 10.99 -15.29 0.22
N HIS A 92 10.32 -15.94 -0.73
CA HIS A 92 9.44 -17.10 -0.50
C HIS A 92 8.21 -16.86 0.38
N GLN A 93 7.87 -15.58 0.65
CA GLN A 93 6.69 -15.19 1.40
C GLN A 93 5.74 -14.35 0.52
N ASN A 94 4.47 -14.69 0.49
CA ASN A 94 3.42 -13.87 -0.15
C ASN A 94 3.11 -12.64 0.72
N CYS A 95 2.76 -11.52 0.09
CA CYS A 95 2.25 -10.36 0.85
C CYS A 95 0.86 -10.62 1.44
N ALA A 96 0.02 -11.40 0.77
CA ALA A 96 -1.32 -11.79 1.21
C ALA A 96 -1.57 -13.27 0.90
N PRO A 97 -2.54 -13.91 1.57
CA PRO A 97 -2.96 -15.27 1.24
C PRO A 97 -3.28 -15.45 -0.24
N SER A 98 -2.99 -16.62 -0.77
CA SER A 98 -3.29 -17.01 -2.13
C SER A 98 -3.85 -18.44 -2.15
N ARG A 99 -4.40 -18.86 -3.29
CA ARG A 99 -4.96 -20.19 -3.45
C ARG A 99 -3.93 -21.29 -3.14
N GLU A 100 -2.68 -21.12 -3.55
CA GLU A 100 -1.60 -22.10 -3.35
C GLU A 100 -0.92 -21.96 -1.98
N HIS A 101 -1.01 -20.79 -1.37
CA HIS A 101 -0.43 -20.46 -0.07
C HIS A 101 -1.49 -19.73 0.76
N PRO A 102 -2.45 -20.43 1.33
CA PRO A 102 -3.60 -19.84 2.02
C PRO A 102 -3.21 -19.12 3.32
N HIS A 103 -2.09 -19.47 3.92
CA HIS A 103 -1.59 -18.91 5.18
C HIS A 103 -0.07 -18.69 5.14
N GLY A 104 0.50 -18.11 6.21
CA GLY A 104 1.93 -17.78 6.31
C GLY A 104 2.32 -16.53 5.51
N SER A 105 1.35 -15.69 5.19
CA SER A 105 1.57 -14.44 4.44
C SER A 105 2.09 -13.32 5.32
N LEU A 106 2.71 -12.32 4.69
CA LEU A 106 3.26 -11.15 5.39
C LEU A 106 2.15 -10.35 6.12
N ILE A 107 0.94 -10.26 5.55
CA ILE A 107 -0.15 -9.55 6.25
C ILE A 107 -0.58 -10.28 7.52
N GLU A 108 -0.55 -11.62 7.56
CA GLU A 108 -0.87 -12.40 8.76
C GLU A 108 0.23 -12.26 9.84
N GLN A 109 1.50 -12.19 9.42
CA GLN A 109 2.63 -11.90 10.31
C GLN A 109 2.52 -10.49 10.89
N VAL A 110 2.26 -9.47 10.04
CA VAL A 110 2.04 -8.08 10.47
C VAL A 110 0.82 -7.97 11.37
N LEU A 111 -0.26 -8.69 11.07
CA LEU A 111 -1.44 -8.72 11.91
C LEU A 111 -1.12 -9.29 13.31
N GLY A 112 -0.36 -10.39 13.38
CA GLY A 112 0.09 -10.95 14.66
C GLY A 112 0.90 -9.96 15.49
N TYR A 113 1.81 -9.22 14.84
CA TYR A 113 2.58 -8.17 15.48
C TYR A 113 1.69 -7.04 16.01
N LEU A 114 0.79 -6.49 15.17
CA LEU A 114 -0.08 -5.37 15.56
C LEU A 114 -1.09 -5.75 16.62
N GLN A 115 -1.62 -6.98 16.61
CA GLN A 115 -2.51 -7.45 17.68
C GLN A 115 -1.79 -7.54 19.05
N ALA A 116 -0.50 -7.81 19.05
CA ALA A 116 0.31 -7.86 20.27
C ALA A 116 0.77 -6.47 20.75
N THR A 117 0.73 -5.44 19.92
CA THR A 117 1.25 -4.09 20.23
C THR A 117 0.17 -3.04 20.42
N ASP A 118 -0.62 -2.75 19.40
CA ASP A 118 -1.59 -1.65 19.41
C ASP A 118 -3.03 -2.05 19.00
N GLY A 119 -3.25 -3.32 18.66
CA GLY A 119 -4.57 -3.86 18.31
C GLY A 119 -5.11 -3.38 16.95
N THR A 120 -4.30 -2.70 16.12
CA THR A 120 -4.75 -2.20 14.82
C THR A 120 -4.80 -3.29 13.76
N VAL A 121 -5.47 -3.00 12.64
CA VAL A 121 -5.63 -3.92 11.51
C VAL A 121 -4.80 -3.44 10.32
N PRO A 122 -3.89 -4.27 9.80
CA PRO A 122 -3.05 -3.90 8.67
C PRO A 122 -3.79 -3.91 7.34
N HIS A 123 -3.53 -2.90 6.50
CA HIS A 123 -3.96 -2.83 5.12
C HIS A 123 -2.74 -2.68 4.20
N ILE A 124 -2.61 -3.57 3.21
CA ILE A 124 -1.46 -3.59 2.31
C ILE A 124 -1.52 -2.40 1.34
N VAL A 125 -0.61 -1.45 1.46
CA VAL A 125 -0.46 -0.31 0.54
C VAL A 125 0.36 -0.70 -0.70
N THR A 126 1.48 -1.41 -0.52
CA THR A 126 2.32 -1.90 -1.62
C THR A 126 2.51 -3.41 -1.54
N ARG A 127 2.69 -4.05 -2.69
CA ARG A 127 2.94 -5.50 -2.76
C ARG A 127 4.20 -5.80 -3.54
N LEU A 128 4.87 -6.87 -3.14
CA LEU A 128 5.95 -7.52 -3.87
C LEU A 128 5.53 -8.95 -4.22
N ASP A 129 6.11 -9.49 -5.28
CA ASP A 129 5.95 -10.89 -5.64
C ASP A 129 6.57 -11.80 -4.56
N ARG A 130 6.17 -13.07 -4.52
CA ARG A 130 6.60 -14.04 -3.50
C ARG A 130 8.12 -14.11 -3.34
N ASN A 131 8.86 -14.15 -4.46
CA ASN A 131 10.32 -14.27 -4.46
C ASN A 131 11.05 -12.92 -4.51
N THR A 132 10.34 -11.79 -4.56
CA THR A 132 10.93 -10.45 -4.53
C THR A 132 11.15 -10.01 -3.10
N LEU A 133 12.37 -9.61 -2.79
CA LEU A 133 12.79 -9.02 -1.53
C LEU A 133 12.49 -7.53 -1.51
N GLY A 134 12.33 -6.95 -0.33
CA GLY A 134 12.36 -5.50 -0.18
C GLY A 134 11.21 -4.91 0.60
N ILE A 135 10.93 -3.65 0.38
CA ILE A 135 10.06 -2.80 1.21
C ILE A 135 8.59 -3.04 0.88
N VAL A 136 7.81 -3.33 1.92
CA VAL A 136 6.34 -3.38 1.85
C VAL A 136 5.77 -2.39 2.87
N ILE A 137 4.81 -1.60 2.42
CA ILE A 137 4.13 -0.58 3.23
C ILE A 137 2.75 -1.11 3.61
N PHE A 138 2.45 -1.05 4.89
CA PHE A 138 1.13 -1.26 5.47
C PHE A 138 0.62 0.03 6.08
N SER A 139 -0.67 0.27 6.00
CA SER A 139 -1.34 1.24 6.85
C SER A 139 -2.07 0.52 7.99
N LYS A 140 -2.17 1.19 9.13
CA LYS A 140 -2.79 0.65 10.35
C LYS A 140 -4.30 0.91 10.42
N HIS A 141 -4.90 1.44 9.34
CA HIS A 141 -6.33 1.70 9.22
C HIS A 141 -6.74 1.87 7.75
N GLY A 142 -7.95 1.42 7.39
CA GLY A 142 -8.46 1.50 6.01
C GLY A 142 -8.61 2.93 5.48
N PHE A 143 -8.87 3.92 6.34
CA PHE A 143 -8.87 5.33 5.92
C PHE A 143 -7.47 5.79 5.49
N ILE A 144 -6.43 5.42 6.23
CA ILE A 144 -5.04 5.72 5.85
C ILE A 144 -4.67 5.00 4.56
N HIS A 145 -5.09 3.75 4.38
CA HIS A 145 -4.93 3.02 3.12
C HIS A 145 -5.58 3.77 1.95
N HIS A 146 -6.80 4.30 2.14
CA HIS A 146 -7.46 5.11 1.13
C HIS A 146 -6.67 6.37 0.77
N LEU A 147 -6.12 7.10 1.74
CA LEU A 147 -5.25 8.25 1.49
C LEU A 147 -3.99 7.84 0.73
N MET A 148 -3.31 6.78 1.16
CA MET A 148 -2.10 6.27 0.52
C MET A 148 -2.34 5.78 -0.92
N SER A 149 -3.52 5.23 -1.23
CA SER A 149 -3.87 4.76 -2.57
C SER A 149 -3.90 5.88 -3.63
N SER A 150 -4.05 7.13 -3.20
CA SER A 150 -4.01 8.32 -4.05
C SER A 150 -2.64 9.01 -4.09
N CYS A 151 -1.67 8.54 -3.30
CA CYS A 151 -0.30 9.04 -3.31
C CYS A 151 0.48 8.46 -4.48
N HIS A 152 1.27 9.30 -5.14
CA HIS A 152 2.16 8.84 -6.20
C HIS A 152 3.47 8.31 -5.59
N LEU A 153 3.54 7.00 -5.33
CA LEU A 153 4.73 6.34 -4.82
C LEU A 153 5.69 6.01 -5.97
N LYS A 154 6.90 6.55 -5.92
CA LYS A 154 7.99 6.14 -6.82
C LYS A 154 8.55 4.80 -6.36
N LYS A 155 8.52 3.80 -7.23
CA LYS A 155 8.95 2.42 -6.92
C LYS A 155 10.22 2.10 -7.67
N TRP A 156 11.29 1.88 -6.92
CA TRP A 156 12.61 1.52 -7.44
C TRP A 156 12.98 0.10 -7.05
N TYR A 157 13.63 -0.60 -7.97
CA TYR A 157 14.04 -1.97 -7.80
C TYR A 157 15.48 -2.16 -8.30
N LEU A 158 16.17 -3.11 -7.71
CA LEU A 158 17.37 -3.69 -8.28
C LEU A 158 16.98 -5.01 -8.94
N ALA A 159 17.35 -5.21 -10.18
CA ALA A 159 17.08 -6.41 -10.95
C ALA A 159 18.40 -6.93 -11.54
N VAL A 160 18.66 -8.21 -11.37
CA VAL A 160 19.71 -8.92 -12.09
C VAL A 160 19.04 -9.55 -13.31
N CYS A 161 19.56 -9.22 -14.49
CA CYS A 161 19.06 -9.70 -15.78
C CYS A 161 20.13 -10.58 -16.42
N GLU A 162 19.73 -11.63 -17.11
CA GLU A 162 20.60 -12.43 -17.96
C GLU A 162 21.00 -11.63 -19.20
N GLY A 163 22.25 -11.76 -19.64
CA GLY A 163 22.80 -11.02 -20.78
C GLY A 163 23.19 -9.57 -20.46
N GLN A 164 23.52 -8.85 -21.52
CA GLN A 164 23.98 -7.47 -21.47
C GLN A 164 22.84 -6.51 -21.87
N THR A 165 22.47 -5.63 -20.95
CA THR A 165 21.47 -4.59 -21.20
C THR A 165 22.15 -3.29 -21.67
N PRO A 166 21.49 -2.46 -22.53
CA PRO A 166 21.93 -1.09 -22.77
C PRO A 166 22.12 -0.29 -21.47
N SER A 167 22.98 0.75 -21.50
CA SER A 167 23.27 1.58 -20.33
C SER A 167 22.04 2.17 -19.64
N GLN A 168 21.00 2.46 -20.43
CA GLN A 168 19.69 2.88 -19.96
C GLN A 168 18.62 2.49 -20.98
N GLY A 169 17.39 2.39 -20.54
CA GLY A 169 16.29 2.06 -21.43
C GLY A 169 14.90 2.32 -20.86
N ARG A 170 13.94 2.23 -21.77
CA ARG A 170 12.50 2.34 -21.48
C ARG A 170 11.79 1.18 -22.16
N ILE A 171 11.06 0.40 -21.40
CA ILE A 171 10.26 -0.72 -21.89
C ILE A 171 8.78 -0.31 -21.74
N ASP A 172 8.10 -0.04 -22.87
CA ASP A 172 6.68 0.30 -22.93
C ASP A 172 5.97 -0.84 -23.67
N ALA A 173 5.67 -1.92 -22.95
CA ALA A 173 5.09 -3.14 -23.51
C ALA A 173 3.92 -3.61 -22.64
N PRO A 174 2.69 -3.72 -23.21
CA PRO A 174 1.52 -4.08 -22.41
C PRO A 174 1.60 -5.52 -21.92
N ILE A 175 1.19 -5.73 -20.64
CA ILE A 175 1.25 -7.02 -19.97
C ILE A 175 -0.14 -7.57 -19.74
N GLY A 176 -0.36 -8.79 -20.19
CA GLY A 176 -1.58 -9.56 -19.98
C GLY A 176 -1.31 -10.93 -19.36
N ARG A 177 -2.39 -11.68 -19.17
CA ARG A 177 -2.31 -13.05 -18.71
C ARG A 177 -1.94 -13.97 -19.88
N ARG A 178 -1.04 -14.92 -19.66
CA ARG A 178 -0.74 -15.95 -20.65
C ARG A 178 -1.96 -16.84 -20.84
N LYS A 179 -2.28 -17.17 -22.10
CA LYS A 179 -3.32 -18.16 -22.41
C LYS A 179 -2.98 -19.46 -21.71
N ASN A 180 -3.95 -20.11 -21.12
CA ASN A 180 -3.80 -21.37 -20.38
C ASN A 180 -3.02 -21.30 -19.04
N SER A 181 -2.78 -20.10 -18.49
CA SER A 181 -2.21 -19.95 -17.15
C SER A 181 -2.96 -18.88 -16.35
N ILE A 182 -3.26 -19.17 -15.09
CA ILE A 182 -3.86 -18.22 -14.16
C ILE A 182 -2.80 -17.32 -13.47
N ILE A 183 -1.54 -17.75 -13.48
CA ILE A 183 -0.44 -17.12 -12.76
C ILE A 183 0.47 -16.33 -13.71
N GLU A 184 0.83 -16.94 -14.83
CA GLU A 184 1.83 -16.39 -15.76
C GLU A 184 1.36 -15.13 -16.47
N ARG A 185 2.30 -14.25 -16.70
CA ARG A 185 2.12 -12.99 -17.43
C ARG A 185 3.06 -12.98 -18.63
N GLN A 186 2.63 -12.28 -19.68
CA GLN A 186 3.42 -12.09 -20.91
C GLN A 186 3.12 -10.72 -21.51
N VAL A 187 4.01 -10.26 -22.38
CA VAL A 187 3.72 -9.14 -23.26
C VAL A 187 2.68 -9.57 -24.29
N CYS A 188 1.58 -8.83 -24.41
CA CYS A 188 0.55 -9.06 -25.43
C CYS A 188 -0.24 -7.78 -25.69
N ALA A 189 -0.72 -7.60 -26.91
CA ALA A 189 -1.42 -6.39 -27.36
C ALA A 189 -2.68 -6.08 -26.54
N GLU A 190 -3.42 -7.09 -26.09
CA GLU A 190 -4.63 -6.97 -25.28
C GLU A 190 -4.30 -6.75 -23.80
N GLY A 191 -3.01 -6.68 -23.43
CA GLY A 191 -2.53 -6.47 -22.08
C GLY A 191 -2.80 -5.05 -21.58
N LYS A 192 -2.66 -4.86 -20.28
CA LYS A 192 -2.71 -3.52 -19.69
C LYS A 192 -1.37 -2.82 -19.91
N ARG A 193 -1.41 -1.55 -20.30
CA ARG A 193 -0.21 -0.72 -20.46
C ARG A 193 0.72 -0.92 -19.27
N ALA A 194 1.99 -1.21 -19.56
CA ALA A 194 3.05 -1.36 -18.59
C ALA A 194 4.30 -0.62 -19.07
N LEU A 195 4.89 0.18 -18.18
CA LEU A 195 6.02 1.05 -18.46
C LEU A 195 7.06 0.92 -17.36
N THR A 196 8.27 0.53 -17.75
CA THR A 196 9.46 0.44 -16.90
C THR A 196 10.57 1.30 -17.49
N GLN A 197 11.24 2.07 -16.65
CA GLN A 197 12.49 2.76 -17.00
C GLN A 197 13.62 2.11 -16.22
N TYR A 198 14.80 2.00 -16.80
CA TYR A 198 15.96 1.43 -16.12
C TYR A 198 17.27 2.10 -16.52
N GLU A 199 18.22 1.96 -15.63
CA GLU A 199 19.63 2.32 -15.77
C GLU A 199 20.46 1.09 -15.40
N THR A 200 21.43 0.71 -16.22
CA THR A 200 22.35 -0.39 -15.96
C THR A 200 23.48 0.11 -15.08
N LEU A 201 23.61 -0.46 -13.90
CA LEU A 201 24.62 -0.09 -12.91
C LEU A 201 25.92 -0.86 -13.10
N LEU A 202 25.82 -2.12 -13.50
CA LEU A 202 26.94 -3.02 -13.71
C LEU A 202 26.61 -4.03 -14.80
N THR A 203 27.57 -4.33 -15.63
CA THR A 203 27.51 -5.38 -16.66
C THR A 203 28.68 -6.32 -16.51
N THR A 204 28.39 -7.62 -16.55
CA THR A 204 29.36 -8.69 -16.67
C THR A 204 29.21 -9.37 -18.01
N GLU A 205 29.99 -10.41 -18.29
CA GLU A 205 29.84 -11.18 -19.51
C GLU A 205 28.45 -11.77 -19.70
N ASN A 206 27.83 -12.27 -18.62
CA ASN A 206 26.56 -13.02 -18.67
C ASN A 206 25.38 -12.32 -17.99
N TYR A 207 25.61 -11.24 -17.22
CA TYR A 207 24.58 -10.60 -16.43
C TYR A 207 24.71 -9.08 -16.40
N SER A 208 23.58 -8.42 -16.22
CA SER A 208 23.51 -7.00 -15.94
C SER A 208 22.75 -6.75 -14.64
N LEU A 209 23.24 -5.82 -13.81
CA LEU A 209 22.53 -5.27 -12.67
C LEU A 209 21.87 -3.96 -13.09
N CYS A 210 20.56 -3.92 -13.06
CA CYS A 210 19.76 -2.77 -13.42
C CYS A 210 19.05 -2.14 -12.22
N LYS A 211 19.07 -0.81 -12.15
CA LYS A 211 18.18 -0.03 -11.29
C LYS A 211 16.95 0.35 -12.11
N ALA A 212 15.79 -0.19 -11.75
CA ALA A 212 14.55 -0.03 -12.51
C ALA A 212 13.50 0.78 -11.75
N GLN A 213 12.84 1.70 -12.43
CA GLN A 213 11.67 2.42 -11.92
C GLN A 213 10.40 1.90 -12.57
N LEU A 214 9.44 1.50 -11.76
CA LEU A 214 8.11 1.15 -12.22
C LEU A 214 7.23 2.41 -12.31
N ILE A 215 6.96 2.86 -13.54
CA ILE A 215 6.00 3.95 -13.79
C ILE A 215 4.57 3.41 -13.68
N THR A 216 4.35 2.17 -14.04
CA THR A 216 3.12 1.42 -13.80
C THR A 216 3.41 0.23 -12.88
N GLY A 217 2.40 -0.35 -12.25
CA GLY A 217 2.54 -1.51 -11.36
C GLY A 217 1.68 -2.69 -11.83
N ARG A 218 2.18 -3.51 -12.76
CA ARG A 218 1.50 -4.74 -13.18
C ARG A 218 2.11 -5.94 -12.47
N THR A 219 1.33 -6.99 -12.31
CA THR A 219 1.80 -8.27 -11.76
C THR A 219 2.99 -8.78 -12.58
N HIS A 220 4.07 -9.14 -11.92
CA HIS A 220 5.32 -9.65 -12.51
C HIS A 220 5.97 -8.69 -13.54
N GLN A 221 5.71 -7.38 -13.48
CA GLN A 221 6.11 -6.45 -14.52
C GLN A 221 7.61 -6.48 -14.83
N LEU A 222 8.48 -6.37 -13.83
CA LEU A 222 9.93 -6.44 -14.06
C LEU A 222 10.34 -7.79 -14.66
N ARG A 223 9.79 -8.89 -14.12
CA ARG A 223 10.10 -10.24 -14.60
C ARG A 223 9.71 -10.46 -16.06
N VAL A 224 8.62 -9.82 -16.51
CA VAL A 224 8.15 -9.91 -17.91
C VAL A 224 8.89 -8.95 -18.84
N HIS A 225 9.27 -7.78 -18.33
CA HIS A 225 9.96 -6.77 -19.15
C HIS A 225 11.44 -7.07 -19.35
N PHE A 226 12.06 -7.84 -18.45
CA PHE A 226 13.47 -8.25 -18.56
C PHE A 226 13.66 -9.72 -18.99
N ALA A 227 12.58 -10.40 -19.43
CA ALA A 227 12.62 -11.78 -19.94
C ALA A 227 12.96 -11.88 -21.43
#